data_5aad0a360f1d3a81af2066a79e3202f7
#
_entry.id   5aad0a360f1d3a81af2066a79e3202f7
#
_cell.length_a   1.000
_cell.length_b   1.000
_cell.length_c   1.000
_cell.angle_alpha   90.00
_cell.angle_beta   90.00
_cell.angle_gamma   90.00
#
_symmetry.space_group_name_H-M   'P 1'
#
loop_
_entity.id
_entity.type
_entity.pdbx_description
1 polymer ?
#
loop_
_entity_poly.entity_id
_entity_poly.type
_entity_poly.pdbx_seq_one_letter_code
_entity_poly.pdbx_strand_id
1 'polypeptide(L)'
;MNDVYNILENIQYGYIYEGKDISDDQYQFGTYYRLQSPDKLLDSKYGVCWDQVELERYLFNQAKIPCDSYFIYLNDHDGLPSHTFMVITDNNKYYWFEHSWYDYKGIQEYNSINDLFNDVIDKFIDSHKDIKYDELLLYKYNKPDYNISCDEFYNYIDKQKLIIERNN
;
A
#
# COMPACT_ATOMS: atom_id res chain seq x y z
N MET A 1 1.04 17.50 -4.20
CA MET A 1 1.76 16.24 -3.90
C MET A 1 2.83 16.44 -2.82
N ASN A 2 3.76 17.36 -2.96
CA ASN A 2 4.85 17.58 -1.99
C ASN A 2 4.38 17.86 -0.56
N ASP A 3 3.30 18.63 -0.37
CA ASP A 3 2.78 18.91 0.97
C ASP A 3 2.26 17.63 1.67
N VAL A 4 1.62 16.74 0.91
CA VAL A 4 1.18 15.44 1.42
C VAL A 4 2.40 14.59 1.78
N TYR A 5 3.42 14.57 0.93
CA TYR A 5 4.65 13.84 1.18
C TYR A 5 5.33 14.31 2.48
N ASN A 6 5.44 15.61 2.68
CA ASN A 6 6.04 16.21 3.89
C ASN A 6 5.28 15.84 5.18
N ILE A 7 3.95 15.64 5.10
CA ILE A 7 3.18 15.16 6.27
C ILE A 7 3.56 13.71 6.58
N LEU A 8 3.69 12.86 5.55
CA LEU A 8 4.05 11.46 5.71
C LEU A 8 5.48 11.24 6.22
N GLU A 9 6.41 12.18 6.00
CA GLU A 9 7.78 12.09 6.55
C GLU A 9 7.81 12.00 8.09
N ASN A 10 6.72 12.37 8.76
CA ASN A 10 6.57 12.19 10.21
C ASN A 10 6.02 10.81 10.60
N ILE A 11 5.69 9.96 9.63
CA ILE A 11 5.19 8.61 9.85
C ILE A 11 6.34 7.61 9.66
N GLN A 12 6.56 6.77 10.66
CA GLN A 12 7.51 5.67 10.59
C GLN A 12 6.80 4.40 10.10
N TYR A 13 7.51 3.57 9.34
CA TYR A 13 7.00 2.26 8.99
C TYR A 13 7.01 1.35 10.22
N GLY A 14 5.91 0.67 10.48
CA GLY A 14 5.76 -0.22 11.61
C GLY A 14 4.33 -0.26 12.14
N TYR A 15 4.08 -1.13 13.11
CA TYR A 15 2.79 -1.21 13.81
C TYR A 15 3.03 -1.49 15.29
N ILE A 16 2.68 -0.55 16.14
CA ILE A 16 2.94 -0.65 17.58
C ILE A 16 1.74 -1.29 18.29
N TYR A 17 2.00 -2.42 18.92
CA TYR A 17 1.04 -3.12 19.78
C TYR A 17 1.67 -3.37 21.15
N GLU A 18 0.99 -2.96 22.22
CA GLU A 18 1.48 -3.06 23.62
C GLU A 18 2.93 -2.55 23.80
N GLY A 19 3.29 -1.47 23.09
CA GLY A 19 4.60 -0.82 23.18
C GLY A 19 5.72 -1.50 22.38
N LYS A 20 5.39 -2.48 21.55
CA LYS A 20 6.33 -3.15 20.64
C LYS A 20 5.93 -2.94 19.20
N ASP A 21 6.91 -2.77 18.32
CA ASP A 21 6.67 -2.92 16.88
C ASP A 21 6.52 -4.41 16.55
N ILE A 22 5.36 -4.78 15.99
CA ILE A 22 5.04 -6.15 15.59
C ILE A 22 4.98 -6.33 14.06
N SER A 23 5.35 -5.32 13.28
CA SER A 23 5.23 -5.35 11.83
C SER A 23 6.03 -6.48 11.16
N ASP A 24 7.14 -6.89 11.76
CA ASP A 24 7.99 -7.98 11.27
C ASP A 24 7.65 -9.35 11.88
N ASP A 25 6.73 -9.40 12.84
CA ASP A 25 6.25 -10.66 13.45
C ASP A 25 4.94 -11.07 12.77
N GLN A 26 5.04 -11.94 11.79
CA GLN A 26 3.89 -12.36 10.97
C GLN A 26 2.71 -12.86 11.81
N TYR A 27 2.96 -13.61 12.89
CA TYR A 27 1.89 -14.15 13.75
C TYR A 27 1.22 -13.04 14.56
N GLN A 28 2.01 -12.19 15.22
CA GLN A 28 1.46 -11.10 16.03
C GLN A 28 0.77 -10.07 15.14
N PHE A 29 1.38 -9.71 14.01
CA PHE A 29 0.79 -8.79 13.06
C PHE A 29 -0.55 -9.33 12.53
N GLY A 30 -0.60 -10.57 12.05
CA GLY A 30 -1.84 -11.19 11.58
C GLY A 30 -2.95 -11.21 12.62
N THR A 31 -2.58 -11.40 13.92
CA THR A 31 -3.53 -11.48 15.02
C THR A 31 -4.04 -10.12 15.48
N TYR A 32 -3.12 -9.15 15.67
CA TYR A 32 -3.42 -7.91 16.38
C TYR A 32 -3.53 -6.67 15.49
N TYR A 33 -3.04 -6.74 14.26
CA TYR A 33 -3.17 -5.61 13.34
C TYR A 33 -4.64 -5.23 13.12
N ARG A 34 -4.87 -3.93 13.11
CA ARG A 34 -6.13 -3.32 12.71
C ARG A 34 -5.84 -2.08 11.89
N LEU A 35 -6.44 -1.99 10.70
CA LEU A 35 -6.28 -0.86 9.80
C LEU A 35 -6.59 0.46 10.52
N GLN A 36 -5.61 1.35 10.57
CA GLN A 36 -5.74 2.61 11.27
C GLN A 36 -6.53 3.63 10.42
N SER A 37 -7.34 4.43 11.10
CA SER A 37 -7.86 5.66 10.49
C SER A 37 -6.75 6.72 10.38
N PRO A 38 -6.87 7.71 9.46
CA PRO A 38 -5.91 8.81 9.35
C PRO A 38 -5.59 9.51 10.67
N ASP A 39 -6.59 9.75 11.51
CA ASP A 39 -6.41 10.38 12.83
C ASP A 39 -5.54 9.50 13.75
N LYS A 40 -5.83 8.20 13.81
CA LYS A 40 -5.05 7.25 14.60
C LYS A 40 -3.61 7.15 14.11
N LEU A 41 -3.39 7.14 12.80
CA LEU A 41 -2.05 7.10 12.22
C LEU A 41 -1.26 8.39 12.52
N LEU A 42 -1.91 9.55 12.44
CA LEU A 42 -1.29 10.83 12.80
C LEU A 42 -0.93 10.92 14.27
N ASP A 43 -1.70 10.28 15.15
CA ASP A 43 -1.44 10.22 16.58
C ASP A 43 -0.32 9.22 16.92
N SER A 44 -0.40 7.99 16.36
CA SER A 44 0.57 6.92 16.63
C SER A 44 1.94 7.19 16.03
N LYS A 45 1.99 7.86 14.86
CA LYS A 45 3.19 8.07 14.02
C LYS A 45 3.79 6.79 13.45
N TYR A 46 3.10 5.66 13.56
CA TYR A 46 3.54 4.35 13.04
C TYR A 46 2.44 3.72 12.20
N GLY A 47 2.76 3.35 10.97
CA GLY A 47 1.84 2.66 10.08
C GLY A 47 2.55 1.89 8.99
N VAL A 48 1.98 0.74 8.63
CA VAL A 48 2.41 -0.03 7.47
C VAL A 48 1.86 0.58 6.18
N CYS A 49 2.21 0.03 5.03
CA CYS A 49 1.77 0.54 3.73
C CYS A 49 0.24 0.72 3.65
N TRP A 50 -0.54 -0.19 4.22
CA TRP A 50 -2.01 -0.11 4.24
C TRP A 50 -2.52 1.13 4.98
N ASP A 51 -1.94 1.45 6.15
CA ASP A 51 -2.32 2.63 6.94
C ASP A 51 -1.90 3.93 6.24
N GLN A 52 -0.68 3.94 5.67
CA GLN A 52 -0.13 5.12 5.01
C GLN A 52 -0.94 5.51 3.77
N VAL A 53 -1.35 4.54 2.95
CA VAL A 53 -2.19 4.78 1.76
C VAL A 53 -3.56 5.36 2.17
N GLU A 54 -4.14 4.96 3.29
CA GLU A 54 -5.42 5.56 3.74
C GLU A 54 -5.24 7.01 4.23
N LEU A 55 -4.11 7.35 4.83
CA LEU A 55 -3.77 8.74 5.13
C LEU A 55 -3.54 9.55 3.85
N GLU A 56 -2.81 9.01 2.89
CA GLU A 56 -2.59 9.62 1.57
C GLU A 56 -3.93 9.90 0.88
N ARG A 57 -4.81 8.89 0.81
CA ARG A 57 -6.16 9.02 0.26
C ARG A 57 -6.94 10.16 0.92
N TYR A 58 -6.90 10.24 2.24
CA TYR A 58 -7.58 11.29 2.99
C TYR A 58 -7.02 12.67 2.63
N LEU A 59 -5.71 12.84 2.65
CA LEU A 59 -5.05 14.12 2.37
C LEU A 59 -5.25 14.58 0.92
N PHE A 60 -5.12 13.67 -0.06
CA PHE A 60 -5.37 13.99 -1.46
C PHE A 60 -6.84 14.38 -1.72
N ASN A 61 -7.79 13.69 -1.08
CA ASN A 61 -9.20 14.04 -1.17
C ASN A 61 -9.48 15.45 -0.57
N GLN A 62 -8.87 15.79 0.56
CA GLN A 62 -8.96 17.14 1.13
C GLN A 62 -8.39 18.22 0.18
N ALA A 63 -7.29 17.91 -0.48
CA ALA A 63 -6.67 18.76 -1.47
C ALA A 63 -7.40 18.77 -2.84
N LYS A 64 -8.45 17.96 -3.01
CA LYS A 64 -9.19 17.76 -4.28
C LYS A 64 -8.28 17.28 -5.41
N ILE A 65 -7.29 16.49 -5.11
CA ILE A 65 -6.38 15.87 -6.06
C ILE A 65 -6.90 14.45 -6.37
N PRO A 66 -7.22 14.13 -7.63
CA PRO A 66 -7.65 12.79 -8.02
C PRO A 66 -6.57 11.76 -7.73
N CYS A 67 -6.93 10.71 -6.98
CA CYS A 67 -6.02 9.64 -6.63
C CYS A 67 -6.73 8.29 -6.62
N ASP A 68 -5.97 7.25 -6.96
CA ASP A 68 -6.41 5.86 -6.96
C ASP A 68 -5.42 5.01 -6.15
N SER A 69 -5.92 4.09 -5.36
CA SER A 69 -5.08 3.17 -4.59
C SER A 69 -5.10 1.78 -5.19
N TYR A 70 -3.96 1.14 -5.08
CA TYR A 70 -3.71 -0.18 -5.62
C TYR A 70 -3.12 -1.10 -4.55
N PHE A 71 -3.42 -2.38 -4.68
CA PHE A 71 -2.90 -3.45 -3.85
C PHE A 71 -2.30 -4.51 -4.76
N ILE A 72 -1.03 -4.81 -4.54
CA ILE A 72 -0.29 -5.87 -5.23
C ILE A 72 0.09 -6.95 -4.22
N TYR A 73 -0.05 -8.21 -4.60
CA TYR A 73 0.47 -9.31 -3.81
C TYR A 73 0.88 -10.52 -4.66
N LEU A 74 1.79 -11.33 -4.13
CA LEU A 74 2.12 -12.64 -4.64
C LEU A 74 1.30 -13.67 -3.88
N ASN A 75 0.52 -14.48 -4.60
CA ASN A 75 -0.20 -15.59 -4.01
C ASN A 75 0.77 -16.76 -3.85
N ASP A 76 1.28 -16.95 -2.65
CA ASP A 76 2.15 -18.04 -2.25
C ASP A 76 1.53 -18.84 -1.10
N HIS A 77 2.20 -19.95 -0.69
CA HIS A 77 1.71 -20.83 0.37
C HIS A 77 2.24 -20.47 1.76
N ASP A 78 3.22 -19.56 1.86
CA ASP A 78 4.02 -19.34 3.09
C ASP A 78 3.82 -17.96 3.74
N GLY A 79 3.19 -17.04 3.06
CA GLY A 79 2.91 -15.69 3.56
C GLY A 79 2.84 -14.69 2.42
N LEU A 80 1.70 -14.16 2.20
CA LEU A 80 1.36 -13.30 1.07
C LEU A 80 2.15 -11.98 1.12
N PRO A 81 3.35 -11.85 0.51
CA PRO A 81 3.98 -10.55 0.42
C PRO A 81 3.07 -9.63 -0.36
N SER A 82 2.77 -8.50 0.23
CA SER A 82 1.85 -7.53 -0.34
C SER A 82 2.33 -6.11 -0.16
N HIS A 83 1.85 -5.25 -1.03
CA HIS A 83 2.10 -3.82 -0.94
C HIS A 83 0.90 -3.02 -1.41
N THR A 84 0.67 -1.86 -0.78
CA THR A 84 -0.29 -0.87 -1.25
C THR A 84 0.44 0.39 -1.68
N PHE A 85 -0.06 1.02 -2.73
CA PHE A 85 0.50 2.27 -3.23
C PHE A 85 -0.57 3.19 -3.83
N MET A 86 -0.23 4.45 -3.94
CA MET A 86 -1.11 5.48 -4.48
C MET A 86 -0.66 5.92 -5.88
N VAL A 87 -1.62 6.12 -6.77
CA VAL A 87 -1.40 6.73 -8.08
C VAL A 87 -2.18 8.03 -8.18
N ILE A 88 -1.48 9.09 -8.53
CA ILE A 88 -2.07 10.40 -8.82
C ILE A 88 -2.13 10.58 -10.33
N THR A 89 -3.24 11.10 -10.83
CA THR A 89 -3.37 11.48 -12.24
C THR A 89 -3.46 12.99 -12.33
N ASP A 90 -2.52 13.61 -13.03
CA ASP A 90 -2.50 15.05 -13.27
C ASP A 90 -1.94 15.38 -14.68
N ASN A 91 -2.60 16.27 -15.42
CA ASN A 91 -2.18 16.75 -16.73
C ASN A 91 -1.76 15.63 -17.73
N ASN A 92 -2.54 14.56 -17.81
CA ASN A 92 -2.26 13.37 -18.62
C ASN A 92 -0.95 12.64 -18.25
N LYS A 93 -0.46 12.84 -17.03
CA LYS A 93 0.65 12.09 -16.43
C LYS A 93 0.14 11.26 -15.26
N TYR A 94 0.90 10.24 -14.94
CA TYR A 94 0.66 9.35 -13.81
C TYR A 94 1.84 9.43 -12.86
N TYR A 95 1.55 9.54 -11.57
CA TYR A 95 2.58 9.64 -10.54
C TYR A 95 2.40 8.51 -9.55
N TRP A 96 3.42 7.66 -9.43
CA TRP A 96 3.50 6.73 -8.32
C TRP A 96 3.95 7.51 -7.09
N PHE A 97 3.07 7.62 -6.13
CA PHE A 97 3.34 8.25 -4.85
C PHE A 97 3.67 7.15 -3.84
N GLU A 98 4.92 7.13 -3.37
CA GLU A 98 5.44 6.07 -2.50
C GLU A 98 6.11 6.65 -1.27
N HIS A 99 5.67 6.22 -0.10
CA HIS A 99 6.29 6.63 1.15
C HIS A 99 6.70 5.46 2.04
N SER A 100 5.98 4.34 1.99
CA SER A 100 6.16 3.20 2.88
C SER A 100 7.26 2.24 2.44
N TRP A 101 7.55 2.14 1.15
CA TRP A 101 8.58 1.28 0.59
C TRP A 101 9.91 2.04 0.48
N TYR A 102 10.78 1.84 1.48
CA TYR A 102 11.96 2.65 1.72
C TYR A 102 12.85 2.85 0.48
N ASP A 103 13.12 1.78 -0.28
CA ASP A 103 14.02 1.82 -1.44
C ASP A 103 13.48 2.62 -2.63
N TYR A 104 12.17 2.85 -2.66
CA TYR A 104 11.48 3.52 -3.76
C TYR A 104 10.71 4.76 -3.33
N LYS A 105 10.96 5.25 -2.11
CA LYS A 105 10.33 6.48 -1.62
C LYS A 105 10.47 7.63 -2.59
N GLY A 106 9.37 8.33 -2.81
CA GLY A 106 9.33 9.51 -3.66
C GLY A 106 8.08 9.60 -4.52
N ILE A 107 8.15 10.49 -5.50
CA ILE A 107 7.09 10.74 -6.48
C ILE A 107 7.68 10.51 -7.86
N GLN A 108 7.36 9.38 -8.47
CA GLN A 108 7.85 9.00 -9.80
C GLN A 108 6.81 9.30 -10.87
N GLU A 109 7.23 9.98 -11.95
CA GLU A 109 6.37 10.37 -13.07
C GLU A 109 6.43 9.36 -14.22
N TYR A 110 5.25 9.05 -14.80
CA TYR A 110 5.10 8.15 -15.95
C TYR A 110 4.19 8.76 -17.01
N ASN A 111 4.45 8.40 -18.28
CA ASN A 111 3.63 8.83 -19.40
C ASN A 111 2.37 7.98 -19.60
N SER A 112 2.36 6.75 -19.07
CA SER A 112 1.19 5.89 -19.10
C SER A 112 1.02 5.13 -17.79
N ILE A 113 -0.21 4.73 -17.49
CA ILE A 113 -0.52 3.90 -16.33
C ILE A 113 0.11 2.50 -16.45
N ASN A 114 0.26 1.99 -17.69
CA ASN A 114 0.86 0.69 -17.93
C ASN A 114 2.37 0.70 -17.62
N ASP A 115 3.07 1.79 -17.97
CA ASP A 115 4.49 1.93 -17.63
C ASP A 115 4.68 1.97 -16.12
N LEU A 116 3.81 2.69 -15.40
CA LEU A 116 3.82 2.73 -13.95
C LEU A 116 3.59 1.32 -13.35
N PHE A 117 2.56 0.62 -13.79
CA PHE A 117 2.27 -0.73 -13.28
C PHE A 117 3.40 -1.72 -13.57
N ASN A 118 3.97 -1.69 -14.76
CA ASN A 118 5.09 -2.56 -15.09
C ASN A 118 6.30 -2.28 -14.18
N ASP A 119 6.64 -1.03 -13.97
CA ASP A 119 7.77 -0.65 -13.10
C ASP A 119 7.55 -1.08 -11.63
N VAL A 120 6.34 -0.85 -11.08
CA VAL A 120 6.00 -1.29 -9.72
C VAL A 120 6.05 -2.81 -9.60
N ILE A 121 5.48 -3.53 -10.59
CA ILE A 121 5.46 -4.99 -10.61
C ILE A 121 6.89 -5.56 -10.69
N ASP A 122 7.73 -5.02 -11.58
CA ASP A 122 9.10 -5.50 -11.74
C ASP A 122 9.90 -5.30 -10.45
N LYS A 123 9.76 -4.15 -9.78
CA LYS A 123 10.36 -3.87 -8.48
C LYS A 123 9.83 -4.80 -7.39
N PHE A 124 8.54 -5.08 -7.39
CA PHE A 124 7.91 -5.96 -6.41
C PHE A 124 8.40 -7.40 -6.56
N ILE A 125 8.48 -7.91 -7.78
CA ILE A 125 9.04 -9.24 -8.08
C ILE A 125 10.52 -9.30 -7.67
N ASP A 126 11.34 -8.30 -8.04
CA ASP A 126 12.77 -8.29 -7.72
C ASP A 126 13.02 -8.25 -6.20
N SER A 127 12.21 -7.53 -5.46
CA SER A 127 12.28 -7.48 -3.99
C SER A 127 11.90 -8.81 -3.31
N HIS A 128 11.16 -9.68 -4.03
CA HIS A 128 10.67 -10.96 -3.53
C HIS A 128 11.15 -12.15 -4.38
N LYS A 129 12.29 -12.02 -5.07
CA LYS A 129 12.85 -13.02 -6.00
C LYS A 129 13.09 -14.41 -5.40
N ASP A 130 13.22 -14.50 -4.08
CA ASP A 130 13.44 -15.78 -3.37
C ASP A 130 12.10 -16.45 -2.97
N ILE A 131 10.97 -15.79 -3.21
CA ILE A 131 9.63 -16.30 -2.92
C ILE A 131 9.08 -17.04 -4.14
N LYS A 132 8.61 -18.26 -3.94
CA LYS A 132 7.86 -18.99 -4.95
C LYS A 132 6.40 -18.62 -4.83
N TYR A 133 5.81 -18.18 -5.93
CA TYR A 133 4.40 -17.81 -5.99
C TYR A 133 3.73 -18.45 -7.22
N ASP A 134 2.43 -18.65 -7.15
CA ASP A 134 1.64 -19.16 -8.27
C ASP A 134 1.12 -18.02 -9.14
N GLU A 135 0.70 -16.92 -8.51
CA GLU A 135 0.07 -15.77 -9.17
C GLU A 135 0.57 -14.45 -8.59
N LEU A 136 0.69 -13.44 -9.45
CA LEU A 136 0.80 -12.03 -9.06
C LEU A 136 -0.52 -11.35 -9.38
N LEU A 137 -1.10 -10.70 -8.40
CA LEU A 137 -2.38 -10.02 -8.52
C LEU A 137 -2.25 -8.54 -8.17
N LEU A 138 -2.80 -7.68 -9.04
CA LEU A 138 -2.88 -6.23 -8.82
C LEU A 138 -4.34 -5.79 -8.85
N TYR A 139 -4.80 -5.24 -7.76
CA TYR A 139 -6.15 -4.70 -7.61
C TYR A 139 -6.15 -3.18 -7.50
N LYS A 140 -7.14 -2.55 -8.11
CA LYS A 140 -7.56 -1.19 -7.75
C LYS A 140 -8.64 -1.30 -6.69
N TYR A 141 -8.49 -0.62 -5.54
CA TYR A 141 -9.46 -0.72 -4.46
C TYR A 141 -9.97 0.63 -3.98
N ASN A 142 -11.20 0.63 -3.48
CA ASN A 142 -11.82 1.77 -2.86
C ASN A 142 -11.42 1.87 -1.37
N LYS A 143 -11.85 2.95 -0.71
CA LYS A 143 -11.63 3.12 0.72
C LYS A 143 -12.28 1.97 1.50
N PRO A 144 -11.50 1.19 2.29
CA PRO A 144 -12.04 0.19 3.19
C PRO A 144 -12.63 0.82 4.47
N ASP A 145 -13.30 0.01 5.25
CA ASP A 145 -13.63 0.38 6.63
C ASP A 145 -12.36 0.35 7.49
N TYR A 146 -12.29 1.23 8.47
CA TYR A 146 -11.19 1.24 9.43
C TYR A 146 -11.42 0.21 10.55
N ASN A 147 -10.35 -0.14 11.24
CA ASN A 147 -10.34 -1.11 12.33
C ASN A 147 -10.63 -2.56 11.91
N ILE A 148 -10.52 -2.86 10.62
CA ILE A 148 -10.58 -4.23 10.11
C ILE A 148 -9.23 -4.94 10.30
N SER A 149 -9.26 -6.26 10.42
CA SER A 149 -8.09 -7.13 10.55
C SER A 149 -7.38 -7.36 9.21
N CYS A 150 -6.23 -8.03 9.24
CA CYS A 150 -5.55 -8.48 8.03
C CYS A 150 -6.47 -9.32 7.14
N ASP A 151 -7.10 -10.36 7.69
CA ASP A 151 -7.97 -11.26 6.93
C ASP A 151 -9.16 -10.53 6.34
N GLU A 152 -9.76 -9.61 7.10
CA GLU A 152 -10.87 -8.78 6.60
C GLU A 152 -10.41 -7.85 5.48
N PHE A 153 -9.17 -7.32 5.54
CA PHE A 153 -8.63 -6.48 4.48
C PHE A 153 -8.39 -7.29 3.20
N TYR A 154 -7.77 -8.49 3.26
CA TYR A 154 -7.61 -9.36 2.09
C TYR A 154 -8.97 -9.75 1.49
N ASN A 155 -9.92 -10.17 2.34
CA ASN A 155 -11.29 -10.48 1.90
C ASN A 155 -12.01 -9.28 1.27
N TYR A 156 -11.67 -8.07 1.68
CA TYR A 156 -12.16 -6.84 1.06
C TYR A 156 -11.54 -6.62 -0.31
N ILE A 157 -10.21 -6.78 -0.43
CA ILE A 157 -9.46 -6.62 -1.68
C ILE A 157 -9.94 -7.60 -2.76
N ASP A 158 -10.17 -8.86 -2.42
CA ASP A 158 -10.62 -9.89 -3.37
C ASP A 158 -11.96 -9.58 -4.04
N LYS A 159 -12.74 -8.67 -3.46
CA LYS A 159 -14.00 -8.19 -4.02
C LYS A 159 -13.85 -6.90 -4.84
N GLN A 160 -12.64 -6.38 -4.95
CA GLN A 160 -12.36 -5.15 -5.67
C GLN A 160 -12.02 -5.42 -7.14
N LYS A 161 -11.64 -4.37 -7.87
CA LYS A 161 -11.37 -4.48 -9.31
C LYS A 161 -9.99 -5.06 -9.57
N LEU A 162 -9.92 -6.30 -10.02
CA LEU A 162 -8.69 -6.89 -10.54
C LEU A 162 -8.25 -6.15 -11.81
N ILE A 163 -7.01 -5.70 -11.83
CA ILE A 163 -6.39 -4.94 -12.93
C ILE A 163 -5.44 -5.83 -13.71
N ILE A 164 -4.57 -6.57 -13.01
CA ILE A 164 -3.56 -7.44 -13.60
C ILE A 164 -3.54 -8.75 -12.82
N GLU A 165 -3.47 -9.84 -13.57
CA GLU A 165 -3.20 -11.20 -13.11
C GLU A 165 -2.08 -11.76 -13.97
N ARG A 166 -1.02 -12.25 -13.35
CA ARG A 166 0.10 -12.93 -14.01
C ARG A 166 0.37 -14.25 -13.32
N ASN A 167 0.28 -15.33 -14.06
CA ASN A 167 0.74 -16.65 -13.60
C ASN A 167 2.26 -16.75 -13.76
N ASN A 168 2.91 -17.42 -12.81
CA ASN A 168 4.37 -17.63 -12.83
C ASN A 168 4.74 -18.90 -13.62
#